data_310dd78400653fc2ea43b5469ddfb975
#
_entry.id   310dd78400653fc2ea43b5469ddfb975
#
_cell.length_a   1.000
_cell.length_b   1.000
_cell.length_c   1.000
_cell.angle_alpha   90.00
_cell.angle_beta   90.00
_cell.angle_gamma   90.00
#
_symmetry.space_group_name_H-M   'P 1'
#
loop_
_entity.id
_entity.type
_entity.pdbx_description
1 polymer ?
#
loop_
_entity_poly.entity_id
_entity_poly.type
_entity_poly.pdbx_seq_one_letter_code
_entity_poly.pdbx_strand_id
1 'polypeptide(L)'
;MIVALDALSKEPSLDHVRFGTPFALHNKWCREKYFRTRRYFQLIEVLLHRGFKVYLTDLYKIYVGGAGLLKEDKNRFGEVLREEIELINPEAIMTWGKKAERAITKIKIYRPHHAYPHPSGANGRQLSKVIGCSPTDENIIDHWTQYLAPRLSLQR
;
A
#
# COMPACT_ATOMS: atom_id res chain seq x y z
N MET A 1 -4.15 -8.34 -2.95
CA MET A 1 -4.28 -7.40 -1.82
C MET A 1 -3.07 -6.48 -1.75
N ILE A 2 -3.24 -5.21 -1.49
CA ILE A 2 -2.14 -4.26 -1.26
C ILE A 2 -2.17 -3.80 0.19
N VAL A 3 -1.03 -3.89 0.88
CA VAL A 3 -0.86 -3.46 2.27
C VAL A 3 0.16 -2.34 2.35
N ALA A 4 -0.25 -1.20 2.89
CA ALA A 4 0.60 -0.07 3.22
C ALA A 4 0.82 0.03 4.74
N LEU A 5 1.42 1.12 5.23
CA LEU A 5 1.81 1.19 6.63
C LEU A 5 0.72 1.78 7.53
N ASP A 6 0.31 2.99 7.23
CA ASP A 6 -0.60 3.78 8.07
C ASP A 6 -1.36 4.83 7.28
N ALA A 7 -2.54 5.17 7.77
CA ALA A 7 -3.32 6.28 7.28
C ALA A 7 -2.65 7.60 7.71
N LEU A 8 -2.20 8.38 6.74
CA LEU A 8 -1.63 9.70 6.99
C LEU A 8 -2.73 10.76 7.00
N SER A 9 -2.94 11.41 8.13
CA SER A 9 -3.68 12.66 8.22
C SER A 9 -2.75 13.78 8.68
N LYS A 10 -2.83 14.93 8.03
CA LYS A 10 -2.16 16.15 8.48
C LYS A 10 -3.10 17.07 9.27
N GLU A 11 -4.37 16.75 9.33
CA GLU A 11 -5.37 17.56 10.02
C GLU A 11 -5.45 17.18 11.49
N PRO A 12 -5.37 18.14 12.40
CA PRO A 12 -5.34 17.89 13.84
C PRO A 12 -6.70 17.45 14.43
N SER A 13 -7.81 17.57 13.70
CA SER A 13 -9.12 17.15 14.19
C SER A 13 -9.65 15.96 13.42
N LEU A 14 -9.47 14.79 13.99
CA LEU A 14 -10.08 13.55 13.49
C LEU A 14 -11.51 13.34 14.03
N ASP A 15 -12.02 14.26 14.83
CA ASP A 15 -13.29 14.13 15.55
C ASP A 15 -14.51 13.89 14.63
N HIS A 16 -14.37 14.19 13.34
CA HIS A 16 -15.44 14.04 12.35
C HIS A 16 -15.12 13.06 11.22
N VAL A 17 -13.95 12.45 11.18
CA VAL A 17 -13.60 11.45 10.16
C VAL A 17 -14.22 10.11 10.54
N ARG A 18 -15.34 9.77 9.93
CA ARG A 18 -16.02 8.48 10.15
C ARG A 18 -15.47 7.36 9.28
N PHE A 19 -15.05 7.67 8.07
CA PHE A 19 -14.49 6.72 7.11
C PHE A 19 -13.39 7.37 6.27
N GLY A 20 -12.33 6.65 6.06
CA GLY A 20 -11.28 7.02 5.15
C GLY A 20 -10.83 5.83 4.31
N THR A 21 -10.38 6.07 3.09
CA THR A 21 -9.67 5.05 2.32
C THR A 21 -8.17 5.31 2.40
N PRO A 22 -7.34 4.27 2.32
CA PRO A 22 -5.90 4.45 2.23
C PRO A 22 -5.55 5.51 1.16
N PHE A 23 -4.65 6.43 1.51
CA PHE A 23 -4.18 7.51 0.62
C PHE A 23 -5.26 8.46 0.08
N ALA A 24 -6.45 8.53 0.68
CA ALA A 24 -7.58 9.35 0.22
C ALA A 24 -7.96 9.11 -1.27
N LEU A 25 -7.83 7.87 -1.75
CA LEU A 25 -8.05 7.52 -3.16
C LEU A 25 -9.49 7.71 -3.64
N HIS A 26 -10.45 7.64 -2.73
CA HIS A 26 -11.86 7.91 -3.04
C HIS A 26 -12.12 9.37 -3.43
N ASN A 27 -11.29 10.29 -2.97
CA ASN A 27 -11.50 11.72 -3.15
C ASN A 27 -10.87 12.21 -4.45
N LYS A 28 -11.71 12.59 -5.44
CA LYS A 28 -11.28 13.10 -6.74
C LYS A 28 -10.37 14.33 -6.59
N TRP A 29 -10.75 15.27 -5.75
CA TRP A 29 -9.96 16.47 -5.50
C TRP A 29 -8.56 16.15 -4.95
N CYS A 30 -8.44 15.17 -4.03
CA CYS A 30 -7.13 14.72 -3.52
C CYS A 30 -6.27 14.11 -4.65
N ARG A 31 -6.87 13.32 -5.55
CA ARG A 31 -6.15 12.74 -6.69
C ARG A 31 -5.64 13.80 -7.67
N GLU A 32 -6.42 14.85 -7.87
CA GLU A 32 -6.05 15.96 -8.76
C GLU A 32 -5.00 16.88 -8.13
N LYS A 33 -5.14 17.21 -6.85
CA LYS A 33 -4.29 18.16 -6.14
C LYS A 33 -2.95 17.57 -5.71
N TYR A 34 -2.94 16.34 -5.20
CA TYR A 34 -1.75 15.73 -4.59
C TYR A 34 -1.15 14.69 -5.52
N PHE A 35 0.05 14.96 -6.04
CA PHE A 35 0.76 14.07 -6.97
C PHE A 35 0.97 12.66 -6.41
N ARG A 36 1.17 12.51 -5.09
CA ARG A 36 1.33 11.18 -4.44
C ARG A 36 0.04 10.38 -4.51
N THR A 37 -1.10 10.98 -4.18
CA THR A 37 -2.41 10.33 -4.25
C THR A 37 -2.73 9.93 -5.69
N ARG A 38 -2.46 10.80 -6.66
CA ARG A 38 -2.61 10.51 -8.08
C ARG A 38 -1.77 9.31 -8.51
N ARG A 39 -0.48 9.26 -8.13
CA ARG A 39 0.42 8.15 -8.43
C ARG A 39 -0.10 6.83 -7.87
N TYR A 40 -0.52 6.79 -6.61
CA TYR A 40 -1.09 5.59 -6.02
C TYR A 40 -2.34 5.11 -6.76
N PHE A 41 -3.20 6.05 -7.14
CA PHE A 41 -4.38 5.75 -7.91
C PHE A 41 -4.03 5.14 -9.27
N GLN A 42 -3.09 5.72 -10.01
CA GLN A 42 -2.62 5.20 -11.30
C GLN A 42 -2.01 3.80 -11.20
N LEU A 43 -1.24 3.51 -10.15
CA LEU A 43 -0.70 2.17 -9.91
C LEU A 43 -1.80 1.13 -9.69
N ILE A 44 -2.89 1.51 -9.04
CA ILE A 44 -4.05 0.64 -8.84
C ILE A 44 -4.85 0.49 -10.13
N GLU A 45 -5.04 1.57 -10.88
CA GLU A 45 -5.73 1.54 -12.18
C GLU A 45 -5.07 0.55 -13.15
N VAL A 46 -3.74 0.47 -13.18
CA VAL A 46 -3.01 -0.52 -13.99
C VAL A 46 -3.45 -1.95 -13.66
N LEU A 47 -3.66 -2.27 -12.40
CA LEU A 47 -4.13 -3.59 -11.98
C LEU A 47 -5.59 -3.82 -12.36
N LEU A 48 -6.45 -2.82 -12.14
CA LEU A 48 -7.87 -2.89 -12.47
C LEU A 48 -8.09 -3.08 -13.97
N HIS A 49 -7.37 -2.33 -14.83
CA HIS A 49 -7.42 -2.48 -16.28
C HIS A 49 -6.96 -3.86 -16.78
N ARG A 50 -6.16 -4.58 -15.98
CA ARG A 50 -5.73 -5.95 -16.25
C ARG A 50 -6.69 -7.01 -15.68
N GLY A 51 -7.81 -6.59 -15.14
CA GLY A 51 -8.85 -7.48 -14.60
C GLY A 51 -8.60 -7.97 -13.16
N PHE A 52 -7.58 -7.45 -12.46
CA PHE A 52 -7.37 -7.80 -11.06
C PHE A 52 -8.39 -7.12 -10.17
N LYS A 53 -8.92 -7.86 -9.19
CA LYS A 53 -9.66 -7.29 -8.06
C LYS A 53 -8.67 -6.82 -7.01
N VAL A 54 -8.71 -5.55 -6.65
CA VAL A 54 -7.74 -4.94 -5.73
C VAL A 54 -8.43 -4.61 -4.41
N TYR A 55 -7.92 -5.18 -3.31
CA TYR A 55 -8.23 -4.75 -1.96
C TYR A 55 -7.03 -3.99 -1.41
N LEU A 56 -7.26 -2.76 -0.97
CA LEU A 56 -6.22 -1.87 -0.43
C LEU A 56 -6.48 -1.62 1.05
N THR A 57 -5.45 -1.82 1.87
CA THR A 57 -5.55 -1.58 3.31
C THR A 57 -4.24 -1.05 3.87
N ASP A 58 -4.32 -0.47 5.07
CA ASP A 58 -3.16 -0.10 5.87
C ASP A 58 -2.93 -1.11 7.01
N LEU A 59 -1.66 -1.32 7.38
CA LEU A 59 -1.31 -2.11 8.55
C LEU A 59 -1.92 -1.49 9.82
N TYR A 60 -1.74 -0.19 9.98
CA TYR A 60 -2.33 0.55 11.09
C TYR A 60 -3.62 1.22 10.62
N LYS A 61 -4.73 0.85 11.25
CA LYS A 61 -6.08 1.32 10.87
C LYS A 61 -6.37 2.74 11.34
N ILE A 62 -5.49 3.29 12.15
CA ILE A 62 -5.59 4.65 12.70
C ILE A 62 -4.34 5.46 12.34
N TYR A 63 -4.49 6.77 12.30
CA TYR A 63 -3.36 7.67 12.20
C TYR A 63 -2.57 7.69 13.51
N VAL A 64 -1.28 7.39 13.42
CA VAL A 64 -0.43 7.23 14.59
C VAL A 64 0.30 8.51 15.00
N GLY A 65 0.36 9.49 14.14
CA GLY A 65 1.10 10.72 14.41
C GLY A 65 2.58 10.51 14.73
N GLY A 66 3.21 11.51 15.35
CA GLY A 66 4.63 11.45 15.75
C GLY A 66 4.90 10.69 17.05
N ALA A 67 3.87 10.36 17.83
CA ALA A 67 4.01 9.73 19.14
C ALA A 67 4.38 8.23 19.08
N GLY A 68 4.18 7.60 17.93
CA GLY A 68 4.40 6.16 17.77
C GLY A 68 3.32 5.31 18.43
N LEU A 69 3.24 4.04 18.02
CA LEU A 69 2.33 3.06 18.61
C LEU A 69 3.01 2.28 19.72
N LEU A 70 2.26 1.97 20.76
CA LEU A 70 2.66 0.99 21.77
C LEU A 70 2.85 -0.39 21.15
N LYS A 71 3.62 -1.25 21.80
CA LYS A 71 3.87 -2.63 21.30
C LYS A 71 2.58 -3.43 21.21
N GLU A 72 1.70 -3.25 22.19
CA GLU A 72 0.39 -3.91 22.26
C GLU A 72 -0.51 -3.52 21.09
N ASP A 73 -0.57 -2.23 20.76
CA ASP A 73 -1.34 -1.76 19.61
C ASP A 73 -0.82 -2.33 18.29
N LYS A 74 0.51 -2.43 18.15
CA LYS A 74 1.13 -3.05 16.95
C LYS A 74 0.73 -4.52 16.81
N ASN A 75 0.66 -5.26 17.92
CA ASN A 75 0.24 -6.65 17.91
C ASN A 75 -1.23 -6.76 17.50
N ARG A 76 -2.10 -5.95 18.12
CA ARG A 76 -3.53 -5.90 17.79
C ARG A 76 -3.80 -5.59 16.32
N PHE A 77 -3.09 -4.62 15.75
CA PHE A 77 -3.21 -4.33 14.31
C PHE A 77 -2.71 -5.48 13.44
N GLY A 78 -1.71 -6.23 13.89
CA GLY A 78 -1.26 -7.45 13.22
C GLY A 78 -2.34 -8.53 13.20
N GLU A 79 -3.09 -8.69 14.28
CA GLU A 79 -4.23 -9.61 14.37
C GLU A 79 -5.36 -9.18 13.42
N VAL A 80 -5.77 -7.91 13.48
CA VAL A 80 -6.78 -7.36 12.55
C VAL A 80 -6.38 -7.56 11.09
N LEU A 81 -5.12 -7.30 10.75
CA LEU A 81 -4.65 -7.52 9.38
C LEU A 81 -4.68 -9.01 8.99
N ARG A 82 -4.40 -9.92 9.92
CA ARG A 82 -4.52 -11.37 9.68
C ARG A 82 -5.97 -11.74 9.37
N GLU A 83 -6.91 -11.30 10.19
CA GLU A 83 -8.34 -11.53 9.99
C GLU A 83 -8.83 -10.96 8.64
N GLU A 84 -8.38 -9.75 8.26
CA GLU A 84 -8.67 -9.19 6.93
C GLU A 84 -8.14 -10.07 5.79
N ILE A 85 -6.92 -10.58 5.92
CA ILE A 85 -6.32 -11.45 4.90
C ILE A 85 -7.06 -12.78 4.80
N GLU A 86 -7.47 -13.35 5.92
CA GLU A 86 -8.28 -14.58 5.94
C GLU A 86 -9.65 -14.35 5.31
N LEU A 87 -10.32 -13.26 5.65
CA LEU A 87 -11.64 -12.90 5.12
C LEU A 87 -11.61 -12.61 3.61
N ILE A 88 -10.65 -11.82 3.16
CA ILE A 88 -10.48 -11.45 1.75
C ILE A 88 -9.95 -12.62 0.93
N ASN A 89 -9.19 -13.52 1.56
CA ASN A 89 -8.57 -14.68 0.93
C ASN A 89 -7.84 -14.34 -0.40
N PRO A 90 -6.89 -13.39 -0.38
CA PRO A 90 -6.27 -12.89 -1.60
C PRO A 90 -5.36 -13.96 -2.24
N GLU A 91 -5.35 -14.02 -3.57
CA GLU A 91 -4.41 -14.86 -4.32
C GLU A 91 -2.95 -14.43 -4.09
N ALA A 92 -2.70 -13.14 -3.95
CA ALA A 92 -1.39 -12.59 -3.65
C ALA A 92 -1.47 -11.34 -2.79
N ILE A 93 -0.41 -11.09 -2.01
CA ILE A 93 -0.26 -9.88 -1.20
C ILE A 93 0.89 -9.05 -1.76
N MET A 94 0.64 -7.77 -1.95
CA MET A 94 1.66 -6.77 -2.28
C MET A 94 1.86 -5.85 -1.08
N THR A 95 3.10 -5.62 -0.68
CA THR A 95 3.40 -4.62 0.36
C THR A 95 4.11 -3.41 -0.24
N TRP A 96 3.72 -2.23 0.20
CA TRP A 96 4.39 -0.99 -0.14
C TRP A 96 5.33 -0.55 0.99
N GLY A 97 6.61 -0.81 0.78
CA GLY A 97 7.68 -0.41 1.68
C GLY A 97 8.05 -1.46 2.73
N LYS A 98 9.30 -1.36 3.19
CA LYS A 98 9.92 -2.34 4.10
C LYS A 98 9.20 -2.54 5.44
N LYS A 99 8.51 -1.53 5.95
CA LYS A 99 7.78 -1.66 7.23
C LYS A 99 6.55 -2.56 7.07
N ALA A 100 5.78 -2.38 5.98
CA ALA A 100 4.66 -3.25 5.65
C ALA A 100 5.13 -4.68 5.35
N GLU A 101 6.21 -4.84 4.59
CA GLU A 101 6.84 -6.13 4.32
C GLU A 101 7.19 -6.89 5.63
N ARG A 102 7.91 -6.22 6.53
CA ARG A 102 8.29 -6.81 7.83
C ARG A 102 7.07 -7.19 8.67
N ALA A 103 5.99 -6.43 8.61
CA ALA A 103 4.77 -6.73 9.33
C ALA A 103 4.11 -8.01 8.79
N ILE A 104 3.95 -8.13 7.47
CA ILE A 104 3.40 -9.34 6.83
C ILE A 104 4.25 -10.57 7.19
N THR A 105 5.58 -10.46 7.14
CA THR A 105 6.48 -11.55 7.51
C THR A 105 6.27 -11.98 8.97
N LYS A 106 6.07 -11.04 9.89
CA LYS A 106 5.87 -11.33 11.31
C LYS A 106 4.56 -12.06 11.63
N ILE A 107 3.48 -11.74 10.92
CA ILE A 107 2.16 -12.38 11.14
C ILE A 107 2.07 -13.77 10.51
N LYS A 108 3.16 -14.26 9.90
CA LYS A 108 3.30 -15.64 9.37
C LYS A 108 2.16 -16.03 8.42
N ILE A 109 1.88 -15.21 7.44
CA ILE A 109 0.87 -15.50 6.43
C ILE A 109 1.48 -16.32 5.32
N TYR A 110 0.89 -17.47 5.04
CA TYR A 110 1.29 -18.39 3.96
C TYR A 110 0.57 -18.06 2.66
N ARG A 111 0.83 -16.86 2.12
CA ARG A 111 0.32 -16.42 0.82
C ARG A 111 1.47 -15.87 -0.03
N PRO A 112 1.43 -16.00 -1.35
CA PRO A 112 2.39 -15.34 -2.23
C PRO A 112 2.50 -13.87 -1.87
N HIS A 113 3.71 -13.44 -1.57
CA HIS A 113 3.98 -12.10 -1.06
C HIS A 113 5.05 -11.42 -1.91
N HIS A 114 4.73 -10.23 -2.39
CA HIS A 114 5.61 -9.40 -3.20
C HIS A 114 5.84 -8.06 -2.50
N ALA A 115 7.11 -7.75 -2.22
CA ALA A 115 7.48 -6.46 -1.66
C ALA A 115 7.81 -5.48 -2.80
N TYR A 116 7.24 -4.30 -2.73
CA TYR A 116 7.56 -3.19 -3.63
C TYR A 116 7.99 -1.97 -2.81
N PRO A 117 8.99 -1.19 -3.23
CA PRO A 117 9.33 0.05 -2.56
C PRO A 117 8.11 0.95 -2.46
N HIS A 118 7.97 1.66 -1.34
CA HIS A 118 6.84 2.57 -1.19
C HIS A 118 6.86 3.64 -2.30
N PRO A 119 5.81 3.78 -3.09
CA PRO A 119 5.83 4.65 -4.28
C PRO A 119 5.77 6.14 -3.98
N SER A 120 5.94 6.55 -2.70
CA SER A 120 6.10 7.96 -2.36
C SER A 120 7.49 8.47 -2.73
N GLY A 121 7.61 9.74 -3.07
CA GLY A 121 8.88 10.38 -3.37
C GLY A 121 9.91 10.36 -2.22
N ALA A 122 9.50 10.08 -0.98
CA ALA A 122 10.40 9.95 0.18
C ALA A 122 11.39 8.78 0.05
N ASN A 123 11.09 7.79 -0.78
CA ASN A 123 11.93 6.61 -1.03
C ASN A 123 12.65 6.66 -2.39
N GLY A 124 12.91 7.85 -2.93
CA GLY A 124 13.47 8.04 -4.26
C GLY A 124 14.69 7.17 -4.56
N ARG A 125 15.65 7.05 -3.63
CA ARG A 125 16.84 6.19 -3.81
C ARG A 125 16.50 4.70 -3.95
N GLN A 126 15.52 4.21 -3.21
CA GLN A 126 15.14 2.79 -3.30
C GLN A 126 14.36 2.54 -4.60
N LEU A 127 13.48 3.46 -4.96
CA LEU A 127 12.77 3.41 -6.25
C LEU A 127 13.75 3.45 -7.42
N SER A 128 14.70 4.39 -7.45
CA SER A 128 15.73 4.46 -8.49
C SER A 128 16.53 3.17 -8.64
N LYS A 129 16.89 2.52 -7.53
CA LYS A 129 17.60 1.23 -7.57
C LYS A 129 16.78 0.11 -8.18
N VAL A 130 15.48 0.08 -7.91
CA VAL A 130 14.59 -0.96 -8.40
C VAL A 130 14.21 -0.72 -9.85
N ILE A 131 13.97 0.55 -10.22
CA ILE A 131 13.56 0.95 -11.57
C ILE A 131 14.78 1.02 -12.53
N GLY A 132 15.98 1.25 -11.99
CA GLY A 132 17.20 1.43 -12.78
C GLY A 132 17.38 2.84 -13.37
N CYS A 133 16.47 3.77 -13.07
CA CYS A 133 16.49 5.15 -13.57
C CYS A 133 15.88 6.13 -12.58
N SER A 134 15.73 7.40 -12.97
CA SER A 134 15.07 8.43 -12.17
C SER A 134 13.60 8.05 -11.88
N PRO A 135 13.12 8.17 -10.63
CA PRO A 135 11.79 7.74 -10.22
C PRO A 135 10.70 8.79 -10.56
N THR A 136 10.53 9.08 -11.84
CA THR A 136 9.37 9.85 -12.33
C THR A 136 8.09 9.04 -12.17
N ASP A 137 6.92 9.69 -12.27
CA ASP A 137 5.63 8.99 -12.21
C ASP A 137 5.51 7.96 -13.33
N GLU A 138 5.91 8.32 -14.54
CA GLU A 138 5.91 7.47 -15.72
C GLU A 138 6.79 6.23 -15.51
N ASN A 139 8.06 6.41 -15.16
CA ASN A 139 9.00 5.31 -14.92
C ASN A 139 8.55 4.37 -13.80
N ILE A 140 7.91 4.90 -12.75
CA ILE A 140 7.35 4.10 -11.66
C ILE A 140 6.16 3.26 -12.17
N ILE A 141 5.27 3.85 -12.95
CA ILE A 141 4.10 3.17 -13.50
C ILE A 141 4.53 2.10 -14.51
N ASP A 142 5.48 2.39 -15.38
CA ASP A 142 6.00 1.45 -16.36
C ASP A 142 6.67 0.26 -15.67
N HIS A 143 7.56 0.53 -14.72
CA HIS A 143 8.20 -0.53 -13.94
C HIS A 143 7.18 -1.36 -13.15
N TRP A 144 6.20 -0.73 -12.53
CA TRP A 144 5.12 -1.41 -11.82
C TRP A 144 4.37 -2.35 -12.75
N THR A 145 4.05 -1.87 -13.93
CA THR A 145 3.37 -2.63 -14.98
C THR A 145 4.18 -3.87 -15.40
N GLN A 146 5.48 -3.70 -15.63
CA GLN A 146 6.39 -4.79 -16.03
C GLN A 146 6.70 -5.75 -14.87
N TYR A 147 6.84 -5.22 -13.66
CA TYR A 147 7.16 -6.02 -12.47
C TYR A 147 6.01 -6.92 -12.04
N LEU A 148 4.79 -6.42 -12.06
CA LEU A 148 3.63 -7.16 -11.56
C LEU A 148 3.03 -8.11 -12.59
N ALA A 149 3.00 -7.72 -13.85
CA ALA A 149 2.35 -8.52 -14.88
C ALA A 149 2.80 -9.99 -14.91
N PRO A 150 4.12 -10.28 -14.95
CA PRO A 150 4.59 -11.68 -14.98
C PRO A 150 4.32 -12.43 -13.67
N ARG A 151 4.44 -11.72 -12.51
CA ARG A 151 4.33 -12.34 -11.18
C ARG A 151 2.91 -12.73 -10.80
N LEU A 152 1.94 -11.96 -11.27
CA LEU A 152 0.53 -12.23 -11.00
C LEU A 152 -0.10 -13.17 -12.05
N SER A 153 0.46 -13.23 -13.26
CA SER A 153 -0.01 -14.13 -14.31
C SER A 153 0.41 -15.59 -14.11
N LEU A 154 1.48 -15.85 -13.37
CA LEU A 154 1.99 -17.19 -13.10
C LEU A 154 1.14 -17.99 -12.09
N GLN A 155 0.09 -17.41 -11.54
CA GLN A 155 -0.77 -18.01 -10.51
C GLN A 155 -2.18 -18.35 -11.00
N ARG A 156 -2.43 -18.29 -12.34
CA ARG A 156 -3.69 -18.69 -12.95
C ARG A 156 -3.62 -20.07 -13.56
#